data_23a385aa7dd303296d9f076ac2c24bec
#
_entry.id   23a385aa7dd303296d9f076ac2c24bec
#
_cell.length_a   1.000
_cell.length_b   1.000
_cell.length_c   1.000
_cell.angle_alpha   90.00
_cell.angle_beta   90.00
_cell.angle_gamma   90.00
#
_symmetry.space_group_name_H-M   'P 1'
#
loop_
_entity.id
_entity.type
_entity.pdbx_description
1 polymer ?
#
loop_
_entity_poly.entity_id
_entity_poly.type
_entity_poly.pdbx_seq_one_letter_code
_entity_poly.pdbx_strand_id
1 'polypeptide(L)'
;IAVFFCLCLFPLTLTTRVVPEIPKSPRLRVISSFRLSPLAFSAVVVAGLTGSSIRMVAPVYGNAIGLIKEEIAILMTVFLFGGLIAQIPVGRLADLFDRRWVLIILSLFAATISIILSVIASQYVLYIYLCSFLFGFATFPIFSVAAAHANDFAEQDKYVDLAASLIF
;
A
#
# COMPACT_ATOMS: atom_id res chain seq x y z
N ILE A 1 22.91 -2.52 1.32
CA ILE A 1 21.64 -2.04 0.75
C ILE A 1 21.88 -1.53 -0.67
N ALA A 2 22.82 -0.58 -0.92
CA ALA A 2 23.11 -0.05 -2.25
C ALA A 2 23.40 -1.14 -3.30
N VAL A 3 24.18 -2.16 -2.94
CA VAL A 3 24.52 -3.28 -3.83
C VAL A 3 23.26 -4.04 -4.29
N PHE A 4 22.27 -4.25 -3.42
CA PHE A 4 21.02 -4.91 -3.80
C PHE A 4 20.19 -4.07 -4.79
N PHE A 5 20.17 -2.74 -4.63
CA PHE A 5 19.53 -1.86 -5.61
C PHE A 5 20.24 -1.92 -6.98
N CYS A 6 21.56 -1.92 -7.01
CA CYS A 6 22.33 -2.08 -8.26
C CYS A 6 22.06 -3.45 -8.92
N LEU A 7 21.96 -4.52 -8.13
CA LEU A 7 21.64 -5.86 -8.65
C LEU A 7 20.22 -5.93 -9.25
N CYS A 8 19.24 -5.20 -8.69
CA CYS A 8 17.90 -5.11 -9.25
C CYS A 8 17.86 -4.40 -10.62
N LEU A 9 18.79 -3.49 -10.88
CA LEU A 9 18.91 -2.82 -12.18
C LEU A 9 19.60 -3.67 -13.24
N PHE A 10 20.38 -4.68 -12.83
CA PHE A 10 21.14 -5.53 -13.74
C PHE A 10 20.31 -6.21 -14.84
N PRO A 11 19.15 -6.86 -14.54
CA PRO A 11 18.32 -7.45 -15.60
C PRO A 11 17.74 -6.42 -16.56
N LEU A 12 17.51 -5.17 -16.11
CA LEU A 12 17.03 -4.08 -16.96
C LEU A 12 18.11 -3.63 -17.97
N THR A 13 19.39 -3.60 -17.56
CA THR A 13 20.49 -3.22 -18.45
C THR A 13 20.80 -4.28 -19.50
N LEU A 14 20.43 -5.53 -19.26
CA LEU A 14 20.60 -6.64 -20.22
C LEU A 14 19.46 -6.71 -21.26
N THR A 15 18.39 -5.95 -21.07
CA THR A 15 17.24 -5.97 -21.97
C THR A 15 17.49 -5.01 -23.13
N THR A 16 17.72 -5.54 -24.32
CA THR A 16 17.91 -4.78 -25.57
C THR A 16 16.59 -4.42 -26.27
N ARG A 17 15.47 -4.36 -25.54
CA ARG A 17 14.18 -4.01 -26.11
C ARG A 17 14.09 -2.51 -26.42
N VAL A 18 13.35 -2.23 -27.50
CA VAL A 18 13.08 -0.89 -28.00
C VAL A 18 12.72 0.07 -26.88
N VAL A 19 13.45 1.17 -26.80
CA VAL A 19 13.14 2.27 -25.89
C VAL A 19 11.71 2.75 -26.19
N PRO A 20 10.78 2.71 -25.23
CA PRO A 20 9.45 3.27 -25.45
C PRO A 20 9.56 4.73 -25.86
N GLU A 21 8.76 5.18 -26.81
CA GLU A 21 8.70 6.61 -27.14
C GLU A 21 8.45 7.41 -25.86
N ILE A 22 9.29 8.40 -25.61
CA ILE A 22 9.15 9.25 -24.43
C ILE A 22 7.82 9.99 -24.54
N PRO A 23 6.84 9.74 -23.69
CA PRO A 23 5.57 10.44 -23.75
C PRO A 23 5.83 11.94 -23.56
N LYS A 24 5.19 12.74 -24.40
CA LYS A 24 5.21 14.20 -24.27
C LYS A 24 4.86 14.53 -22.81
N SER A 25 5.79 15.18 -22.12
CA SER A 25 5.83 15.48 -20.68
C SER A 25 4.54 15.20 -19.90
N PRO A 26 4.56 14.25 -18.95
CA PRO A 26 3.37 13.90 -18.18
C PRO A 26 2.83 15.15 -17.47
N ARG A 27 1.60 15.52 -17.74
CA ARG A 27 0.93 16.63 -17.06
C ARG A 27 0.23 16.06 -15.85
N LEU A 28 0.60 16.52 -14.65
CA LEU A 28 -0.12 16.21 -13.43
C LEU A 28 -1.56 16.74 -13.55
N ARG A 29 -2.50 15.84 -13.79
CA ARG A 29 -3.92 16.16 -13.92
C ARG A 29 -4.73 15.52 -12.79
N VAL A 30 -4.43 15.92 -11.55
CA VAL A 30 -5.07 15.37 -10.32
C VAL A 30 -6.60 15.40 -10.43
N ILE A 31 -7.18 16.53 -10.89
CA ILE A 31 -8.64 16.65 -11.08
C ILE A 31 -9.17 15.70 -12.15
N SER A 32 -8.41 15.46 -13.21
CA SER A 32 -8.78 14.52 -14.26
C SER A 32 -8.78 13.08 -13.74
N SER A 33 -7.79 12.70 -12.95
CA SER A 33 -7.68 11.37 -12.32
C SER A 33 -8.81 11.12 -11.32
N PHE A 34 -9.17 12.13 -10.52
CA PHE A 34 -10.34 12.05 -9.63
C PHE A 34 -11.64 11.84 -10.41
N ARG A 35 -11.82 12.54 -11.53
CA ARG A 35 -13.02 12.38 -12.39
C ARG A 35 -13.07 11.03 -13.09
N LEU A 36 -11.92 10.46 -13.42
CA LEU A 36 -11.82 9.16 -14.10
C LEU A 36 -12.26 8.01 -13.18
N SER A 37 -11.73 7.98 -11.97
CA SER A 37 -12.10 6.98 -10.96
C SER A 37 -11.99 7.57 -9.55
N PRO A 38 -13.09 8.15 -9.03
CA PRO A 38 -13.09 8.76 -7.69
C PRO A 38 -12.81 7.71 -6.59
N LEU A 39 -13.23 6.46 -6.78
CA LEU A 39 -12.97 5.37 -5.85
C LEU A 39 -11.47 5.03 -5.78
N ALA A 40 -10.82 4.85 -6.93
CA ALA A 40 -9.39 4.56 -6.96
C ALA A 40 -8.56 5.70 -6.37
N PHE A 41 -8.88 6.93 -6.74
CA PHE A 41 -8.19 8.12 -6.21
C PHE A 41 -8.33 8.23 -4.70
N SER A 42 -9.54 8.11 -4.16
CA SER A 42 -9.76 8.15 -2.71
C SER A 42 -9.06 7.00 -1.98
N ALA A 43 -9.08 5.78 -2.54
CA ALA A 43 -8.39 4.64 -1.96
C ALA A 43 -6.87 4.84 -1.90
N VAL A 44 -6.25 5.40 -2.95
CA VAL A 44 -4.81 5.72 -2.98
C VAL A 44 -4.46 6.78 -1.92
N VAL A 45 -5.25 7.85 -1.82
CA VAL A 45 -5.04 8.91 -0.82
C VAL A 45 -5.14 8.33 0.60
N VAL A 46 -6.17 7.53 0.86
CA VAL A 46 -6.35 6.86 2.17
C VAL A 46 -5.19 5.91 2.46
N ALA A 47 -4.76 5.11 1.48
CA ALA A 47 -3.62 4.20 1.65
C ALA A 47 -2.32 4.96 1.96
N GLY A 48 -2.07 6.08 1.28
CA GLY A 48 -0.92 6.95 1.53
C GLY A 48 -0.95 7.56 2.92
N LEU A 49 -2.08 8.11 3.34
CA LEU A 49 -2.28 8.68 4.68
C LEU A 49 -2.11 7.61 5.77
N THR A 50 -2.72 6.45 5.59
CA THR A 50 -2.63 5.34 6.54
C THR A 50 -1.19 4.83 6.66
N GLY A 51 -0.50 4.62 5.53
CA GLY A 51 0.88 4.16 5.52
C GLY A 51 1.86 5.15 6.13
N SER A 52 1.64 6.45 5.94
CA SER A 52 2.45 7.49 6.58
C SER A 52 2.17 7.59 8.08
N SER A 53 0.89 7.55 8.47
CA SER A 53 0.49 7.61 9.87
C SER A 53 1.07 6.46 10.68
N ILE A 54 1.00 5.21 10.19
CA ILE A 54 1.52 4.05 10.93
C ILE A 54 3.03 4.16 11.14
N ARG A 55 3.78 4.63 10.13
CA ARG A 55 5.25 4.77 10.24
C ARG A 55 5.66 5.79 11.29
N MET A 56 4.87 6.84 11.49
CA MET A 56 5.14 7.87 12.49
C MET A 56 4.57 7.51 13.85
N VAL A 57 3.35 7.01 13.91
CA VAL A 57 2.62 6.77 15.15
C VAL A 57 3.02 5.47 15.83
N ALA A 58 3.29 4.39 15.10
CA ALA A 58 3.56 3.10 15.71
C ALA A 58 4.82 3.09 16.62
N PRO A 59 5.95 3.74 16.28
CA PRO A 59 7.08 3.83 17.21
C PRO A 59 6.75 4.65 18.45
N VAL A 60 5.99 5.74 18.29
CA VAL A 60 5.58 6.60 19.42
C VAL A 60 4.63 5.85 20.34
N TYR A 61 3.66 5.14 19.78
CA TYR A 61 2.73 4.29 20.50
C TYR A 61 3.48 3.18 21.25
N GLY A 62 4.40 2.48 20.59
CA GLY A 62 5.22 1.45 21.21
C GLY A 62 5.98 1.96 22.43
N ASN A 63 6.61 3.13 22.32
CA ASN A 63 7.27 3.79 23.45
C ASN A 63 6.27 4.14 24.58
N ALA A 64 5.11 4.66 24.24
CA ALA A 64 4.09 5.07 25.24
C ALA A 64 3.54 3.91 26.04
N ILE A 65 3.47 2.70 25.47
CA ILE A 65 3.05 1.46 26.15
C ILE A 65 4.22 0.70 26.81
N GLY A 66 5.43 1.27 26.77
CA GLY A 66 6.59 0.73 27.46
C GLY A 66 7.37 -0.36 26.71
N LEU A 67 7.17 -0.50 25.39
CA LEU A 67 7.97 -1.41 24.56
C LEU A 67 9.42 -0.94 24.47
N ILE A 68 10.36 -1.89 24.54
CA ILE A 68 11.76 -1.62 24.28
C ILE A 68 12.00 -1.46 22.76
N LYS A 69 13.16 -0.91 22.38
CA LYS A 69 13.48 -0.61 20.97
C LYS A 69 13.40 -1.82 20.05
N GLU A 70 13.82 -2.98 20.55
CA GLU A 70 13.79 -4.26 19.86
C GLU A 70 12.35 -4.71 19.58
N GLU A 71 11.45 -4.54 20.54
CA GLU A 71 10.02 -4.87 20.41
C GLU A 71 9.32 -3.95 19.41
N ILE A 72 9.68 -2.66 19.41
CA ILE A 72 9.18 -1.70 18.40
C ILE A 72 9.68 -2.09 17.01
N ALA A 73 10.94 -2.51 16.88
CA ALA A 73 11.46 -2.98 15.60
C ALA A 73 10.72 -4.25 15.11
N ILE A 74 10.40 -5.18 16.01
CA ILE A 74 9.59 -6.35 15.72
C ILE A 74 8.18 -5.94 15.28
N LEU A 75 7.54 -5.00 15.97
CA LEU A 75 6.22 -4.46 15.63
C LEU A 75 6.17 -3.96 14.19
N MET A 76 7.15 -3.14 13.81
CA MET A 76 7.25 -2.60 12.45
C MET A 76 7.55 -3.69 11.42
N THR A 77 8.39 -4.65 11.76
CA THR A 77 8.72 -5.78 10.90
C THR A 77 7.50 -6.65 10.63
N VAL A 78 6.74 -6.99 11.66
CA VAL A 78 5.53 -7.81 11.58
C VAL A 78 4.46 -7.12 10.74
N PHE A 79 4.31 -5.80 10.86
CA PHE A 79 3.44 -4.99 10.01
C PHE A 79 3.83 -5.10 8.53
N LEU A 80 5.12 -4.93 8.21
CA LEU A 80 5.63 -5.05 6.83
C LEU A 80 5.45 -6.48 6.28
N PHE A 81 5.68 -7.49 7.12
CA PHE A 81 5.50 -8.90 6.74
C PHE A 81 4.05 -9.23 6.41
N GLY A 82 3.10 -8.71 7.20
CA GLY A 82 1.68 -8.81 6.90
C GLY A 82 1.34 -8.28 5.51
N GLY A 83 1.84 -7.10 5.19
CA GLY A 83 1.67 -6.49 3.88
C GLY A 83 2.31 -7.28 2.73
N LEU A 84 3.51 -7.82 2.94
CA LEU A 84 4.21 -8.63 1.96
C LEU A 84 3.44 -9.91 1.61
N ILE A 85 3.00 -10.64 2.64
CA ILE A 85 2.23 -11.88 2.47
C ILE A 85 0.89 -11.62 1.80
N ALA A 86 0.24 -10.49 2.09
CA ALA A 86 -1.06 -10.13 1.53
C ALA A 86 -1.04 -9.89 0.02
N GLN A 87 0.09 -9.47 -0.55
CA GLN A 87 0.14 -9.06 -1.96
C GLN A 87 -0.28 -10.18 -2.92
N ILE A 88 0.17 -11.42 -2.67
CA ILE A 88 -0.14 -12.54 -3.56
C ILE A 88 -1.62 -12.95 -3.47
N PRO A 89 -2.18 -13.27 -2.28
CA PRO A 89 -3.57 -13.69 -2.20
C PRO A 89 -4.55 -12.58 -2.57
N VAL A 90 -4.30 -11.35 -2.13
CA VAL A 90 -5.19 -10.22 -2.43
C VAL A 90 -5.09 -9.81 -3.90
N GLY A 91 -3.91 -9.85 -4.50
CA GLY A 91 -3.75 -9.62 -5.94
C GLY A 91 -4.57 -10.62 -6.77
N ARG A 92 -4.50 -11.92 -6.44
CA ARG A 92 -5.31 -12.94 -7.10
C ARG A 92 -6.81 -12.74 -6.89
N LEU A 93 -7.23 -12.35 -5.69
CA LEU A 93 -8.63 -12.03 -5.42
C LEU A 93 -9.11 -10.84 -6.24
N ALA A 94 -8.29 -9.79 -6.39
CA ALA A 94 -8.59 -8.62 -7.19
C ALA A 94 -8.64 -8.90 -8.71
N ASP A 95 -7.99 -9.97 -9.17
CA ASP A 95 -8.06 -10.40 -10.56
C ASP A 95 -9.27 -11.31 -10.83
N LEU A 96 -9.76 -12.03 -9.81
CA LEU A 96 -10.91 -12.96 -9.92
C LEU A 96 -12.24 -12.29 -9.62
N PHE A 97 -12.25 -11.28 -8.77
CA PHE A 97 -13.45 -10.57 -8.31
C PHE A 97 -13.42 -9.09 -8.73
N ASP A 98 -14.57 -8.43 -8.66
CA ASP A 98 -14.62 -6.98 -8.86
C ASP A 98 -13.76 -6.27 -7.81
N ARG A 99 -12.76 -5.52 -8.29
CA ARG A 99 -11.78 -4.79 -7.47
C ARG A 99 -12.41 -3.83 -6.46
N ARG A 100 -13.62 -3.34 -6.75
CA ARG A 100 -14.38 -2.48 -5.83
C ARG A 100 -14.71 -3.21 -4.53
N TRP A 101 -15.21 -4.44 -4.64
CA TRP A 101 -15.53 -5.26 -3.47
C TRP A 101 -14.28 -5.62 -2.66
N VAL A 102 -13.20 -5.94 -3.35
CA VAL A 102 -11.91 -6.22 -2.67
C VAL A 102 -11.44 -5.00 -1.88
N LEU A 103 -11.50 -3.79 -2.46
CA LEU A 103 -11.14 -2.55 -1.76
C LEU A 103 -12.05 -2.29 -0.55
N ILE A 104 -13.36 -2.49 -0.67
CA ILE A 104 -14.31 -2.31 0.43
C ILE A 104 -14.00 -3.29 1.57
N ILE A 105 -13.81 -4.56 1.26
CA ILE A 105 -13.52 -5.60 2.26
C ILE A 105 -12.21 -5.31 2.98
N LEU A 106 -11.14 -4.96 2.26
CA LEU A 106 -9.86 -4.61 2.85
C LEU A 106 -9.95 -3.38 3.76
N SER A 107 -10.69 -2.36 3.33
CA SER A 107 -10.90 -1.13 4.12
C SER A 107 -11.69 -1.39 5.39
N LEU A 108 -12.77 -2.19 5.32
CA LEU A 108 -13.55 -2.60 6.48
C LEU A 108 -12.72 -3.46 7.44
N PHE A 109 -11.92 -4.37 6.89
CA PHE A 109 -11.03 -5.21 7.69
C PHE A 109 -9.97 -4.35 8.42
N ALA A 110 -9.32 -3.41 7.72
CA ALA A 110 -8.38 -2.48 8.33
C ALA A 110 -9.04 -1.64 9.44
N ALA A 111 -10.25 -1.11 9.21
CA ALA A 111 -11.00 -0.35 10.19
C ALA A 111 -11.33 -1.21 11.44
N THR A 112 -11.77 -2.44 11.23
CA THR A 112 -12.06 -3.37 12.33
C THR A 112 -10.81 -3.65 13.17
N ILE A 113 -9.68 -3.94 12.56
CA ILE A 113 -8.41 -4.16 13.27
C ILE A 113 -7.98 -2.90 14.03
N SER A 114 -8.16 -1.70 13.45
CA SER A 114 -7.85 -0.45 14.13
C SER A 114 -8.70 -0.24 15.40
N ILE A 115 -9.99 -0.56 15.34
CA ILE A 115 -10.89 -0.49 16.50
C ILE A 115 -10.44 -1.51 17.56
N ILE A 116 -10.17 -2.75 17.15
CA ILE A 116 -9.67 -3.79 18.07
C ILE A 116 -8.38 -3.33 18.74
N LEU A 117 -7.44 -2.78 17.98
CA LEU A 117 -6.16 -2.30 18.52
C LEU A 117 -6.35 -1.15 19.51
N SER A 118 -7.36 -0.29 19.32
CA SER A 118 -7.65 0.82 20.22
C SER A 118 -8.26 0.37 21.57
N VAL A 119 -8.90 -0.81 21.59
CA VAL A 119 -9.56 -1.36 22.79
C VAL A 119 -8.66 -2.36 23.52
N ILE A 120 -7.73 -3.02 22.82
CA ILE A 120 -6.82 -3.97 23.44
C ILE A 120 -5.93 -3.24 24.44
N ALA A 121 -6.02 -3.64 25.70
CA ALA A 121 -5.12 -3.16 26.72
C ALA A 121 -3.66 -3.58 26.39
N SER A 122 -2.74 -2.63 26.59
CA SER A 122 -1.29 -2.78 26.32
C SER A 122 -0.58 -3.95 27.04
N GLN A 123 -1.30 -4.69 27.86
CA GLN A 123 -0.78 -5.80 28.68
C GLN A 123 -0.35 -7.03 27.86
N TYR A 124 -0.82 -7.17 26.62
CA TYR A 124 -0.57 -8.35 25.79
C TYR A 124 0.14 -8.00 24.49
N VAL A 125 1.45 -7.90 24.54
CA VAL A 125 2.30 -7.54 23.38
C VAL A 125 2.06 -8.44 22.16
N LEU A 126 1.78 -9.73 22.39
CA LEU A 126 1.47 -10.68 21.31
C LEU A 126 0.24 -10.27 20.50
N TYR A 127 -0.82 -9.79 21.15
CA TYR A 127 -2.02 -9.31 20.43
C TYR A 127 -1.74 -8.06 19.62
N ILE A 128 -0.87 -7.17 20.13
CA ILE A 128 -0.45 -5.97 19.39
C ILE A 128 0.29 -6.38 18.11
N TYR A 129 1.19 -7.36 18.18
CA TYR A 129 1.88 -7.89 17.00
C TYR A 129 0.92 -8.53 16.00
N LEU A 130 -0.04 -9.35 16.49
CA LEU A 130 -1.04 -9.96 15.62
C LEU A 130 -1.92 -8.93 14.92
N CYS A 131 -2.40 -7.94 15.66
CA CYS A 131 -3.18 -6.84 15.07
C CYS A 131 -2.35 -6.03 14.07
N SER A 132 -1.07 -5.79 14.37
CA SER A 132 -0.15 -5.10 13.47
C SER A 132 0.05 -5.87 12.17
N PHE A 133 0.22 -7.19 12.25
CA PHE A 133 0.30 -8.09 11.10
C PHE A 133 -0.96 -8.01 10.24
N LEU A 134 -2.13 -8.18 10.85
CA LEU A 134 -3.42 -8.14 10.16
C LEU A 134 -3.71 -6.76 9.56
N PHE A 135 -3.31 -5.70 10.24
CA PHE A 135 -3.44 -4.34 9.72
C PHE A 135 -2.54 -4.11 8.50
N GLY A 136 -1.30 -4.58 8.54
CA GLY A 136 -0.41 -4.59 7.38
C GLY A 136 -0.97 -5.40 6.22
N PHE A 137 -1.50 -6.60 6.52
CA PHE A 137 -2.16 -7.46 5.54
C PHE A 137 -3.32 -6.77 4.84
N ALA A 138 -4.11 -5.96 5.57
CA ALA A 138 -5.23 -5.23 4.99
C ALA A 138 -4.80 -4.01 4.18
N THR A 139 -3.86 -3.21 4.68
CA THR A 139 -3.58 -1.85 4.16
C THR A 139 -2.63 -1.82 2.96
N PHE A 140 -1.63 -2.70 2.92
CA PHE A 140 -0.63 -2.69 1.83
C PHE A 140 -1.22 -2.95 0.45
N PRO A 141 -2.11 -3.95 0.25
CA PRO A 141 -2.65 -4.23 -1.07
C PRO A 141 -3.61 -3.15 -1.58
N ILE A 142 -4.18 -2.30 -0.70
CA ILE A 142 -5.16 -1.26 -1.10
C ILE A 142 -4.58 -0.38 -2.21
N PHE A 143 -3.31 0.05 -2.08
CA PHE A 143 -2.68 0.88 -3.09
C PHE A 143 -2.59 0.17 -4.44
N SER A 144 -2.09 -1.07 -4.47
CA SER A 144 -1.91 -1.82 -5.72
C SER A 144 -3.25 -2.18 -6.39
N VAL A 145 -4.26 -2.57 -5.61
CA VAL A 145 -5.60 -2.85 -6.12
C VAL A 145 -6.28 -1.57 -6.62
N ALA A 146 -6.12 -0.46 -5.92
CA ALA A 146 -6.65 0.83 -6.34
C ALA A 146 -5.99 1.35 -7.62
N ALA A 147 -4.66 1.22 -7.75
CA ALA A 147 -3.93 1.58 -8.96
C ALA A 147 -4.35 0.69 -10.14
N ALA A 148 -4.52 -0.62 -9.93
CA ALA A 148 -5.04 -1.53 -10.94
C ALA A 148 -6.46 -1.17 -11.36
N HIS A 149 -7.34 -0.83 -10.39
CA HIS A 149 -8.70 -0.38 -10.67
C HIS A 149 -8.73 0.95 -11.47
N ALA A 150 -7.82 1.88 -11.16
CA ALA A 150 -7.71 3.13 -11.92
C ALA A 150 -7.31 2.86 -13.39
N ASN A 151 -6.39 1.92 -13.61
CA ASN A 151 -5.93 1.54 -14.93
C ASN A 151 -7.03 0.89 -15.80
N ASP A 152 -8.02 0.23 -15.20
CA ASP A 152 -9.15 -0.36 -15.94
C ASP A 152 -9.99 0.71 -16.68
N PHE A 153 -9.98 1.95 -16.19
CA PHE A 153 -10.73 3.07 -16.75
C PHE A 153 -9.85 4.03 -17.58
N ALA A 154 -8.54 3.82 -17.62
CA ALA A 154 -7.63 4.68 -18.36
C ALA A 154 -7.53 4.25 -19.83
N GLU A 155 -7.55 5.21 -20.74
CA GLU A 155 -7.16 5.00 -22.13
C GLU A 155 -5.64 4.74 -22.20
N GLN A 156 -5.18 3.90 -23.13
CA GLN A 156 -3.77 3.49 -23.22
C GLN A 156 -2.78 4.67 -23.24
N ASP A 157 -3.16 5.77 -23.87
CA ASP A 157 -2.32 6.98 -23.98
C ASP A 157 -2.23 7.78 -22.67
N LYS A 158 -3.06 7.47 -21.67
CA LYS A 158 -3.16 8.20 -20.39
C LYS A 158 -2.62 7.45 -19.18
N TYR A 159 -2.12 6.21 -19.35
CA TYR A 159 -1.59 5.42 -18.24
C TYR A 159 -0.45 6.11 -17.48
N VAL A 160 0.45 6.80 -18.20
CA VAL A 160 1.60 7.48 -17.59
C VAL A 160 1.15 8.69 -16.78
N ASP A 161 0.20 9.48 -17.32
CA ASP A 161 -0.35 10.66 -16.64
C ASP A 161 -1.15 10.24 -15.39
N LEU A 162 -1.88 9.12 -15.48
CA LEU A 162 -2.62 8.57 -14.36
C LEU A 162 -1.68 8.06 -13.26
N ALA A 163 -0.68 7.26 -13.61
CA ALA A 163 0.31 6.76 -12.66
C ALA A 163 1.06 7.90 -11.96
N ALA A 164 1.50 8.92 -12.71
CA ALA A 164 2.12 10.10 -12.15
C ALA A 164 1.19 10.84 -11.16
N SER A 165 -0.10 10.97 -11.49
CA SER A 165 -1.07 11.68 -10.63
C SER A 165 -1.54 10.88 -9.40
N LEU A 166 -1.32 9.57 -9.36
CA LEU A 166 -1.60 8.72 -8.20
C LEU A 166 -0.42 8.62 -7.23
N ILE A 167 0.81 8.88 -7.69
CA ILE A 167 2.02 8.81 -6.87
C ILE A 167 2.32 10.15 -6.20
N PHE A 168 1.99 11.28 -6.84
CA PHE A 168 2.21 12.65 -6.37
C PHE A 168 0.93 13.29 -5.83
#